data_c2776e06ac0f8f8383bdfc971214a002
#
_entry.id   c2776e06ac0f8f8383bdfc971214a002
#
_cell.length_a   1.000
_cell.length_b   1.000
_cell.length_c   1.000
_cell.angle_alpha   90.00
_cell.angle_beta   90.00
_cell.angle_gamma   90.00
#
_symmetry.space_group_name_H-M   'P 1'
#
loop_
_entity.id
_entity.type
_entity.pdbx_description
1 polymer ?
#
loop_
_entity_poly.entity_id
_entity_poly.type
_entity_poly.pdbx_seq_one_letter_code
_entity_poly.pdbx_strand_id
1 'polypeptide(L)'
;RKLADSERKRLKKIVENNIPSDASVIVRTAAEGATEEDLVRDINRLKVQWEVIERKVSNSKAPLMLYTEPDLTVRIIRDLFTADFSELVIAGNGGPDDAYDTIKAYVDHVAPEMASRLIHWEHTDKDPFAEYRIDEQVAKALERKVYLPSGGSLVIDRTEAMTAVSY
;
A
#
# COMPACT_ATOMS: atom_id res chain seq x y z
N ARG A 1 -10.03 -11.93 -6.44
CA ARG A 1 -11.04 -12.12 -5.38
C ARG A 1 -12.34 -11.48 -5.86
N LYS A 2 -13.46 -12.16 -5.72
CA LYS A 2 -14.76 -11.63 -6.16
C LYS A 2 -15.48 -11.00 -4.97
N LEU A 3 -15.87 -9.75 -5.09
CA LEU A 3 -16.67 -9.06 -4.07
C LEU A 3 -18.05 -9.70 -3.95
N ALA A 4 -18.63 -9.68 -2.74
CA ALA A 4 -20.03 -10.05 -2.51
C ALA A 4 -20.96 -9.08 -3.27
N ASP A 5 -22.06 -9.58 -3.80
CA ASP A 5 -22.98 -8.78 -4.63
C ASP A 5 -23.60 -7.59 -3.86
N SER A 6 -23.82 -7.73 -2.56
CA SER A 6 -24.29 -6.65 -1.67
C SER A 6 -23.27 -5.52 -1.58
N GLU A 7 -22.00 -5.86 -1.36
CA GLU A 7 -20.91 -4.91 -1.25
C GLU A 7 -20.65 -4.21 -2.59
N ARG A 8 -20.70 -4.96 -3.68
CA ARG A 8 -20.59 -4.39 -5.02
C ARG A 8 -21.68 -3.34 -5.31
N LYS A 9 -22.94 -3.62 -4.89
CA LYS A 9 -24.05 -2.67 -5.04
C LYS A 9 -23.85 -1.43 -4.17
N ARG A 10 -23.37 -1.61 -2.92
CA ARG A 10 -23.07 -0.51 -2.00
C ARG A 10 -22.02 0.43 -2.60
N LEU A 11 -20.87 -0.12 -2.99
CA LEU A 11 -19.79 0.65 -3.58
C LEU A 11 -20.21 1.38 -4.85
N LYS A 12 -20.96 0.70 -5.73
CA LYS A 12 -21.49 1.29 -6.97
C LYS A 12 -22.36 2.51 -6.67
N LYS A 13 -23.28 2.40 -5.71
CA LYS A 13 -24.18 3.50 -5.31
C LYS A 13 -23.41 4.71 -4.78
N ILE A 14 -22.40 4.48 -3.92
CA ILE A 14 -21.57 5.56 -3.39
C ILE A 14 -20.84 6.29 -4.52
N VAL A 15 -20.22 5.54 -5.42
CA VAL A 15 -19.48 6.11 -6.54
C VAL A 15 -20.39 6.90 -7.47
N GLU A 16 -21.52 6.33 -7.89
CA GLU A 16 -22.48 6.99 -8.79
C GLU A 16 -22.99 8.32 -8.24
N ASN A 17 -23.14 8.44 -6.92
CA ASN A 17 -23.60 9.67 -6.27
C ASN A 17 -22.52 10.76 -6.17
N ASN A 18 -21.24 10.42 -6.32
CA ASN A 18 -20.11 11.30 -6.03
C ASN A 18 -19.21 11.61 -7.24
N ILE A 19 -19.46 10.99 -8.39
CA ILE A 19 -18.71 11.27 -9.61
C ILE A 19 -19.46 12.24 -10.54
N PRO A 20 -18.75 13.08 -11.32
CA PRO A 20 -19.34 13.88 -12.39
C PRO A 20 -19.96 12.98 -13.47
N SER A 21 -20.98 13.49 -14.17
CA SER A 21 -21.68 12.74 -15.22
C SER A 21 -20.82 12.42 -16.46
N ASP A 22 -19.75 13.15 -16.65
CA ASP A 22 -18.77 13.02 -17.74
C ASP A 22 -17.53 12.19 -17.36
N ALA A 23 -17.48 11.69 -16.12
CA ALA A 23 -16.39 10.88 -15.63
C ALA A 23 -16.78 9.40 -15.44
N SER A 24 -15.81 8.50 -15.57
CA SER A 24 -15.94 7.09 -15.27
C SER A 24 -14.93 6.68 -14.20
N VAL A 25 -15.36 5.83 -13.26
CA VAL A 25 -14.51 5.34 -12.16
C VAL A 25 -14.56 3.83 -12.09
N ILE A 26 -13.41 3.22 -11.90
CA ILE A 26 -13.27 1.79 -11.62
C ILE A 26 -12.97 1.61 -10.14
N VAL A 27 -13.86 0.91 -9.45
CA VAL A 27 -13.66 0.55 -8.04
C VAL A 27 -12.87 -0.75 -7.95
N ARG A 28 -11.70 -0.71 -7.33
CA ARG A 28 -10.86 -1.90 -7.08
C ARG A 28 -11.40 -2.69 -5.88
N THR A 29 -11.07 -3.98 -5.84
CA THR A 29 -11.44 -4.87 -4.72
C THR A 29 -10.86 -4.43 -3.37
N ALA A 30 -9.80 -3.62 -3.37
CA ALA A 30 -9.23 -3.01 -2.16
C ALA A 30 -10.21 -2.07 -1.43
N ALA A 31 -11.25 -1.59 -2.11
CA ALA A 31 -12.30 -0.77 -1.51
C ALA A 31 -13.35 -1.58 -0.70
N GLU A 32 -13.19 -2.91 -0.61
CA GLU A 32 -14.07 -3.76 0.21
C GLU A 32 -14.05 -3.30 1.66
N GLY A 33 -15.20 -2.94 2.22
CA GLY A 33 -15.32 -2.45 3.60
C GLY A 33 -14.97 -0.98 3.82
N ALA A 34 -14.48 -0.25 2.81
CA ALA A 34 -14.20 1.18 2.93
C ALA A 34 -15.46 1.98 3.25
N THR A 35 -15.31 3.03 4.06
CA THR A 35 -16.42 3.93 4.39
C THR A 35 -16.79 4.81 3.19
N GLU A 36 -17.99 5.41 3.22
CA GLU A 36 -18.37 6.37 2.20
C GLU A 36 -17.44 7.59 2.20
N GLU A 37 -17.04 8.05 3.38
CA GLU A 37 -16.13 9.19 3.57
C GLU A 37 -14.75 8.94 2.95
N ASP A 38 -14.20 7.74 3.11
CA ASP A 38 -12.92 7.36 2.51
C ASP A 38 -13.00 7.36 0.98
N LEU A 39 -14.07 6.79 0.43
CA LEU A 39 -14.29 6.76 -1.02
C LEU A 39 -14.49 8.16 -1.60
N VAL A 40 -15.26 9.03 -0.93
CA VAL A 40 -15.47 10.41 -1.34
C VAL A 40 -14.16 11.20 -1.30
N ARG A 41 -13.34 11.00 -0.26
CA ARG A 41 -12.01 11.61 -0.15
C ARG A 41 -11.12 11.21 -1.32
N ASP A 42 -11.08 9.93 -1.67
CA ASP A 42 -10.25 9.45 -2.79
C ASP A 42 -10.76 9.97 -4.15
N ILE A 43 -12.09 9.99 -4.36
CA ILE A 43 -12.70 10.58 -5.56
C ILE A 43 -12.32 12.05 -5.69
N ASN A 44 -12.40 12.84 -4.62
CA ASN A 44 -12.04 14.25 -4.64
C ASN A 44 -10.55 14.46 -4.93
N ARG A 45 -9.69 13.63 -4.35
CA ARG A 45 -8.25 13.63 -4.65
C ARG A 45 -7.98 13.37 -6.14
N LEU A 46 -8.64 12.38 -6.72
CA LEU A 46 -8.52 12.07 -8.15
C LEU A 46 -9.03 13.21 -9.04
N LYS A 47 -10.12 13.87 -8.66
CA LYS A 47 -10.64 15.07 -9.38
C LYS A 47 -9.60 16.18 -9.39
N VAL A 48 -9.04 16.55 -8.24
CA VAL A 48 -8.00 17.58 -8.14
C VAL A 48 -6.78 17.22 -8.98
N GLN A 49 -6.36 15.96 -8.94
CA GLN A 49 -5.24 15.47 -9.76
C GLN A 49 -5.54 15.61 -11.26
N TRP A 50 -6.74 15.29 -11.69
CA TRP A 50 -7.16 15.42 -13.08
C TRP A 50 -7.17 16.87 -13.53
N GLU A 51 -7.71 17.81 -12.74
CA GLU A 51 -7.68 19.24 -13.03
C GLU A 51 -6.26 19.79 -13.19
N VAL A 52 -5.30 19.29 -12.40
CA VAL A 52 -3.88 19.66 -12.55
C VAL A 52 -3.33 19.18 -13.89
N ILE A 53 -3.68 17.95 -14.30
CA ILE A 53 -3.26 17.38 -15.59
C ILE A 53 -3.86 18.22 -16.75
N GLU A 54 -5.15 18.50 -16.71
CA GLU A 54 -5.83 19.32 -17.74
C GLU A 54 -5.21 20.72 -17.86
N ARG A 55 -4.91 21.36 -16.73
CA ARG A 55 -4.20 22.66 -16.71
C ARG A 55 -2.81 22.58 -17.35
N LYS A 56 -2.06 21.51 -17.08
CA LYS A 56 -0.75 21.29 -17.71
C LYS A 56 -0.88 21.11 -19.22
N VAL A 57 -1.85 20.32 -19.68
CA VAL A 57 -2.13 20.12 -21.10
C VAL A 57 -2.45 21.44 -21.79
N SER A 58 -3.32 22.26 -21.18
CA SER A 58 -3.76 23.54 -21.76
C SER A 58 -2.66 24.61 -21.85
N ASN A 59 -1.72 24.59 -20.90
CA ASN A 59 -0.71 25.65 -20.75
C ASN A 59 0.66 25.30 -21.33
N SER A 60 0.84 24.09 -21.87
CA SER A 60 2.17 23.61 -22.25
C SER A 60 2.20 23.05 -23.67
N LYS A 61 3.39 23.13 -24.30
CA LYS A 61 3.63 22.50 -25.60
C LYS A 61 4.16 21.08 -25.41
N ALA A 62 3.69 20.15 -26.25
CA ALA A 62 4.21 18.79 -26.29
C ALA A 62 5.67 18.77 -26.84
N PRO A 63 6.50 17.77 -26.39
CA PRO A 63 6.24 16.74 -25.39
C PRO A 63 6.39 17.26 -23.96
N LEU A 64 5.47 16.85 -23.05
CA LEU A 64 5.51 17.19 -21.63
C LEU A 64 5.11 15.98 -20.78
N MET A 65 5.82 15.76 -19.68
CA MET A 65 5.43 14.80 -18.65
C MET A 65 4.23 15.33 -17.87
N LEU A 66 3.06 14.79 -18.13
CA LEU A 66 1.80 15.20 -17.47
C LEU A 66 1.68 14.62 -16.07
N TYR A 67 2.04 13.36 -15.93
CA TYR A 67 1.94 12.60 -14.71
C TYR A 67 3.08 11.59 -14.63
N THR A 68 3.65 11.44 -13.45
CA THR A 68 4.62 10.38 -13.13
C THR A 68 3.99 9.46 -12.11
N GLU A 69 4.07 8.16 -12.35
CA GLU A 69 3.63 7.19 -11.37
C GLU A 69 4.43 7.36 -10.07
N PRO A 70 3.80 7.28 -8.89
CA PRO A 70 4.51 7.36 -7.63
C PRO A 70 5.63 6.33 -7.55
N ASP A 71 6.69 6.64 -6.83
CA ASP A 71 7.77 5.73 -6.51
C ASP A 71 7.24 4.39 -5.96
N LEU A 72 7.99 3.32 -6.20
CA LEU A 72 7.66 1.97 -5.75
C LEU A 72 7.34 1.94 -4.25
N THR A 73 8.08 2.66 -3.44
CA THR A 73 7.87 2.75 -2.00
C THR A 73 6.49 3.32 -1.66
N VAL A 74 6.12 4.43 -2.29
CA VAL A 74 4.79 5.05 -2.11
C VAL A 74 3.68 4.12 -2.57
N ARG A 75 3.89 3.37 -3.66
CA ARG A 75 2.92 2.38 -4.16
C ARG A 75 2.72 1.24 -3.17
N ILE A 76 3.79 0.71 -2.61
CA ILE A 76 3.74 -0.34 -1.58
C ILE A 76 2.96 0.14 -0.36
N ILE A 77 3.28 1.34 0.14
CA ILE A 77 2.56 1.93 1.28
C ILE A 77 1.08 2.09 0.96
N ARG A 78 0.74 2.66 -0.19
CA ARG A 78 -0.64 2.84 -0.63
C ARG A 78 -1.42 1.51 -0.67
N ASP A 79 -0.78 0.44 -1.14
CA ASP A 79 -1.46 -0.83 -1.40
C ASP A 79 -1.47 -1.76 -0.17
N LEU A 80 -0.52 -1.60 0.76
CA LEU A 80 -0.34 -2.51 1.89
C LEU A 80 -0.57 -1.87 3.26
N PHE A 81 -0.29 -0.57 3.44
CA PHE A 81 -0.43 0.09 4.73
C PHE A 81 -1.90 0.41 5.01
N THR A 82 -2.55 -0.47 5.76
CA THR A 82 -3.96 -0.37 6.14
C THR A 82 -4.12 -0.10 7.63
N ALA A 83 -5.36 0.11 8.07
CA ALA A 83 -5.68 0.32 9.49
C ALA A 83 -5.31 -0.87 10.41
N ASP A 84 -5.05 -2.05 9.83
CA ASP A 84 -4.63 -3.24 10.57
C ASP A 84 -3.18 -3.16 11.10
N PHE A 85 -2.37 -2.25 10.55
CA PHE A 85 -1.00 -2.02 11.01
C PHE A 85 -0.99 -1.01 12.16
N SER A 86 -0.32 -1.34 13.26
CA SER A 86 -0.12 -0.44 14.39
C SER A 86 0.89 0.65 14.07
N GLU A 87 1.96 0.31 13.37
CA GLU A 87 3.10 1.19 13.10
C GLU A 87 3.69 0.90 11.72
N LEU A 88 4.28 1.94 11.12
CA LEU A 88 5.13 1.86 9.94
C LEU A 88 6.47 2.51 10.27
N VAL A 89 7.49 1.69 10.46
CA VAL A 89 8.85 2.13 10.77
C VAL A 89 9.63 2.32 9.48
N ILE A 90 10.19 3.48 9.28
CA ILE A 90 10.90 3.85 8.06
C ILE A 90 12.30 4.31 8.41
N ALA A 91 13.31 3.60 7.88
CA ALA A 91 14.69 4.03 7.91
C ALA A 91 14.98 4.84 6.65
N GLY A 92 15.23 6.12 6.84
CA GLY A 92 15.66 7.02 5.77
C GLY A 92 17.17 6.99 5.57
N ASN A 93 17.65 7.70 4.56
CA ASN A 93 19.07 7.88 4.27
C ASN A 93 19.59 9.27 4.68
N GLY A 94 18.70 10.14 5.20
CA GLY A 94 19.02 11.51 5.59
C GLY A 94 19.38 12.44 4.42
N GLY A 95 19.14 12.01 3.20
CA GLY A 95 19.43 12.77 1.98
C GLY A 95 18.21 13.55 1.45
N PRO A 96 18.40 14.28 0.33
CA PRO A 96 17.31 15.09 -0.26
C PRO A 96 16.12 14.27 -0.75
N ASP A 97 16.31 12.98 -1.02
CA ASP A 97 15.26 12.03 -1.44
C ASP A 97 15.04 10.98 -0.36
N ASP A 98 14.93 11.44 0.90
CA ASP A 98 14.72 10.55 2.04
C ASP A 98 13.37 9.82 1.95
N ALA A 99 13.41 8.52 2.17
CA ALA A 99 12.21 7.67 2.10
C ALA A 99 11.16 8.07 3.15
N TYR A 100 11.60 8.47 4.36
CA TYR A 100 10.68 8.90 5.41
C TYR A 100 9.95 10.18 5.00
N ASP A 101 10.67 11.19 4.52
CA ASP A 101 10.07 12.47 4.11
C ASP A 101 9.09 12.28 2.94
N THR A 102 9.46 11.45 1.97
CA THR A 102 8.62 11.11 0.82
C THR A 102 7.32 10.41 1.25
N ILE A 103 7.43 9.40 2.12
CA ILE A 103 6.28 8.65 2.63
C ILE A 103 5.42 9.53 3.53
N LYS A 104 6.05 10.30 4.40
CA LYS A 104 5.34 11.23 5.29
C LYS A 104 4.51 12.24 4.50
N ALA A 105 5.11 12.89 3.51
CA ALA A 105 4.38 13.83 2.66
C ALA A 105 3.20 13.17 1.94
N TYR A 106 3.36 11.94 1.47
CA TYR A 106 2.27 11.18 0.85
C TYR A 106 1.16 10.87 1.85
N VAL A 107 1.49 10.33 3.04
CA VAL A 107 0.50 9.94 4.06
C VAL A 107 -0.23 11.15 4.62
N ASP A 108 0.47 12.24 4.91
CA ASP A 108 -0.13 13.50 5.40
C ASP A 108 -1.18 14.04 4.41
N HIS A 109 -0.97 13.80 3.11
CA HIS A 109 -1.89 14.26 2.06
C HIS A 109 -3.06 13.29 1.79
N VAL A 110 -2.81 11.98 1.80
CA VAL A 110 -3.78 10.97 1.34
C VAL A 110 -4.53 10.30 2.49
N ALA A 111 -3.87 10.08 3.63
CA ALA A 111 -4.42 9.38 4.78
C ALA A 111 -3.90 9.99 6.11
N PRO A 112 -4.24 11.26 6.40
CA PRO A 112 -3.69 11.99 7.55
C PRO A 112 -3.97 11.30 8.91
N GLU A 113 -5.03 10.49 9.00
CA GLU A 113 -5.35 9.67 10.17
C GLU A 113 -4.30 8.57 10.43
N MET A 114 -3.55 8.18 9.42
CA MET A 114 -2.45 7.20 9.53
C MET A 114 -1.11 7.83 9.88
N ALA A 115 -0.99 9.15 9.81
CA ALA A 115 0.28 9.87 10.02
C ALA A 115 0.88 9.63 11.41
N SER A 116 0.05 9.47 12.44
CA SER A 116 0.48 9.16 13.81
C SER A 116 1.12 7.78 13.97
N ARG A 117 0.99 6.90 12.98
CA ARG A 117 1.57 5.55 12.97
C ARG A 117 2.92 5.50 12.25
N LEU A 118 3.37 6.60 11.66
CA LEU A 118 4.68 6.69 11.03
C LEU A 118 5.75 6.91 12.09
N ILE A 119 6.76 6.06 12.09
CA ILE A 119 7.92 6.15 12.98
C ILE A 119 9.16 6.34 12.12
N HIS A 120 9.87 7.44 12.35
CA HIS A 120 11.17 7.66 11.76
C HIS A 120 12.22 6.86 12.54
N TRP A 121 12.94 5.99 11.84
CA TRP A 121 14.07 5.27 12.43
C TRP A 121 15.32 6.12 12.39
N GLU A 122 15.64 6.77 13.52
CA GLU A 122 16.75 7.73 13.64
C GLU A 122 18.09 7.07 14.04
N HIS A 123 18.07 5.76 14.32
CA HIS A 123 19.27 5.05 14.74
C HIS A 123 20.16 4.71 13.54
N THR A 124 21.22 5.49 13.35
CA THR A 124 22.17 5.30 12.22
C THR A 124 23.15 4.14 12.43
N ASP A 125 23.29 3.65 13.67
CA ASP A 125 24.18 2.58 14.09
C ASP A 125 23.50 1.21 14.16
N LYS A 126 22.19 1.15 13.97
CA LYS A 126 21.39 -0.08 14.04
C LYS A 126 20.50 -0.24 12.83
N ASP A 127 20.48 -1.45 12.30
CA ASP A 127 19.54 -1.83 11.26
C ASP A 127 18.18 -2.20 11.89
N PRO A 128 17.05 -1.58 11.46
CA PRO A 128 15.73 -1.94 11.96
C PRO A 128 15.37 -3.41 11.70
N PHE A 129 15.81 -3.98 10.58
CA PHE A 129 15.54 -5.41 10.29
C PHE A 129 16.20 -6.33 11.31
N ALA A 130 17.43 -6.01 11.75
CA ALA A 130 18.11 -6.74 12.80
C ALA A 130 17.47 -6.50 14.17
N GLU A 131 17.11 -5.27 14.51
CA GLU A 131 16.52 -4.92 15.81
C GLU A 131 15.15 -5.60 16.01
N TYR A 132 14.30 -5.62 14.99
CA TYR A 132 13.02 -6.33 15.02
C TYR A 132 13.14 -7.83 14.66
N ARG A 133 14.37 -8.35 14.49
CA ARG A 133 14.66 -9.75 14.14
C ARG A 133 13.91 -10.22 12.89
N ILE A 134 13.74 -9.32 11.91
CA ILE A 134 13.01 -9.62 10.68
C ILE A 134 13.81 -10.58 9.81
N ASP A 135 15.13 -10.38 9.71
CA ASP A 135 16.02 -11.25 8.93
C ASP A 135 15.96 -12.70 9.40
N GLU A 136 15.97 -12.91 10.73
CA GLU A 136 15.82 -14.24 11.31
C GLU A 136 14.45 -14.87 10.98
N GLN A 137 13.38 -14.08 11.05
CA GLN A 137 12.03 -14.55 10.73
C GLN A 137 11.88 -14.89 9.26
N VAL A 138 12.47 -14.09 8.37
CA VAL A 138 12.49 -14.34 6.92
C VAL A 138 13.30 -15.61 6.63
N ALA A 139 14.51 -15.75 7.21
CA ALA A 139 15.34 -16.93 7.05
C ALA A 139 14.59 -18.19 7.49
N LYS A 140 13.96 -18.13 8.68
CA LYS A 140 13.16 -19.23 9.20
C LYS A 140 11.94 -19.55 8.33
N ALA A 141 11.28 -18.56 7.78
CA ALA A 141 10.13 -18.76 6.89
C ALA A 141 10.52 -19.41 5.55
N LEU A 142 11.76 -19.27 5.13
CA LEU A 142 12.31 -19.87 3.91
C LEU A 142 12.94 -21.25 4.15
N GLU A 143 13.05 -21.69 5.41
CA GLU A 143 13.57 -23.02 5.73
C GLU A 143 12.63 -24.12 5.20
N ARG A 144 13.24 -25.15 4.62
CA ARG A 144 12.54 -26.35 4.16
C ARG A 144 11.87 -27.11 5.32
N LYS A 145 12.47 -27.06 6.52
CA LYS A 145 12.03 -27.80 7.70
C LYS A 145 11.40 -26.86 8.73
N VAL A 146 10.17 -27.16 9.12
CA VAL A 146 9.42 -26.40 10.13
C VAL A 146 9.28 -27.26 11.38
N TYR A 147 9.76 -26.78 12.52
CA TYR A 147 9.63 -27.44 13.82
C TYR A 147 8.28 -27.08 14.46
N LEU A 148 7.60 -28.10 14.96
CA LEU A 148 6.32 -27.96 15.63
C LEU A 148 6.49 -27.80 17.14
N PRO A 149 5.59 -27.08 17.83
CA PRO A 149 5.62 -26.96 19.30
C PRO A 149 5.57 -28.31 20.03
N SER A 150 4.98 -29.33 19.39
CA SER A 150 4.88 -30.71 19.91
C SER A 150 6.19 -31.49 19.86
N GLY A 151 7.28 -30.93 19.32
CA GLY A 151 8.58 -31.60 19.15
C GLY A 151 8.75 -32.33 17.82
N GLY A 152 7.72 -32.41 16.99
CA GLY A 152 7.79 -32.92 15.63
C GLY A 152 8.31 -31.88 14.62
N SER A 153 8.40 -32.29 13.37
CA SER A 153 8.76 -31.37 12.28
C SER A 153 8.04 -31.72 10.99
N LEU A 154 7.81 -30.68 10.18
CA LEU A 154 7.34 -30.81 8.80
C LEU A 154 8.47 -30.50 7.84
N VAL A 155 8.56 -31.24 6.75
CA VAL A 155 9.44 -30.93 5.63
C VAL A 155 8.56 -30.55 4.45
N ILE A 156 8.74 -29.33 3.95
CA ILE A 156 7.91 -28.78 2.86
C ILE A 156 8.79 -28.65 1.62
N ASP A 157 8.46 -29.43 0.60
CA ASP A 157 9.15 -29.42 -0.69
C ASP A 157 8.26 -28.86 -1.79
N ARG A 158 8.69 -27.77 -2.38
CA ARG A 158 8.04 -27.21 -3.53
C ARG A 158 8.63 -27.84 -4.81
N THR A 159 7.82 -28.60 -5.52
CA THR A 159 8.18 -29.19 -6.80
C THR A 159 7.54 -28.41 -7.95
N GLU A 160 7.89 -28.74 -9.19
CA GLU A 160 7.34 -28.12 -10.38
C GLU A 160 5.80 -28.31 -10.51
N ALA A 161 5.29 -29.44 -10.05
CA ALA A 161 3.88 -29.81 -10.19
C ALA A 161 3.06 -29.71 -8.89
N MET A 162 3.68 -29.80 -7.71
CA MET A 162 2.99 -29.84 -6.43
C MET A 162 3.87 -29.40 -5.26
N THR A 163 3.24 -29.13 -4.11
CA THR A 163 3.95 -28.99 -2.84
C THR A 163 3.80 -30.30 -2.06
N ALA A 164 4.91 -30.97 -1.77
CA ALA A 164 4.97 -32.17 -0.94
C ALA A 164 5.23 -31.78 0.51
N VAL A 165 4.47 -32.33 1.45
CA VAL A 165 4.65 -32.14 2.89
C VAL A 165 4.87 -33.50 3.54
N SER A 166 6.02 -33.66 4.22
CA SER A 166 6.38 -34.84 4.99
C SER A 166 6.48 -34.51 6.47
N TYR A 167 6.15 -35.44 7.32
CA TYR A 167 6.21 -35.31 8.79
C TYR A 167 6.84 -36.52 9.42
#